data_285d60f53d1b9f85ac3c8383f0e1529a
#
_entry.id   285d60f53d1b9f85ac3c8383f0e1529a
#
_cell.length_a   1.000
_cell.length_b   1.000
_cell.length_c   1.000
_cell.angle_alpha   90.00
_cell.angle_beta   90.00
_cell.angle_gamma   90.00
#
_symmetry.space_group_name_H-M   'P 1'
#
loop_
_entity.id
_entity.type
_entity.pdbx_description
1 polymer ?
#
loop_
_entity_poly.entity_id
_entity_poly.type
_entity_poly.pdbx_seq_one_letter_code
_entity_poly.pdbx_strand_id
1 'polypeptide(L)'
;YRRQRQMCIRDSKKIDVVFPVLHGRNGEDGRLQGLLELAKLPYVGCGTLSSALCMDKCMTHTVLDYNGIRTAKWACVSQREIGKMEETCQAIAETLGFPVFVKPANAGSSVGVNKATDMETLREAIQIAFSHDCKVVIEEFIDGKELEVAVFGYDAPFASYVGEIQPAAEFYDYEDKYITGTSQLFIPARITDAQSDMLRETAVKAYKALGCKGLSRVDFFLQKDGGIILNEINTLPGFTNISMYPKLMEHLGMSQEYLVDKLIEQAMENAERMY
;
A
#
# COMPACT_ATOMS: atom_id res chain seq x y z
N TYR A 1 -1.98 12.73 40.06
CA TYR A 1 -1.67 13.44 38.79
C TYR A 1 -0.23 13.96 38.75
N ARG A 2 0.23 14.69 39.76
CA ARG A 2 1.62 15.18 39.85
C ARG A 2 2.66 14.05 40.01
N ARG A 3 2.37 12.97 40.75
CA ARG A 3 3.27 11.81 40.91
C ARG A 3 3.45 11.00 39.62
N GLN A 4 2.40 10.85 38.82
CA GLN A 4 2.49 10.19 37.51
C GLN A 4 3.35 11.00 36.51
N ARG A 5 3.20 12.33 36.47
CA ARG A 5 4.08 13.17 35.64
C ARG A 5 5.54 13.11 36.04
N GLN A 6 5.85 13.03 37.36
CA GLN A 6 7.23 12.89 37.83
C GLN A 6 7.84 11.51 37.52
N MET A 7 7.05 10.42 37.54
CA MET A 7 7.51 9.09 37.09
C MET A 7 7.81 9.07 35.60
N CYS A 8 6.93 9.61 34.76
CA CYS A 8 7.17 9.68 33.31
C CYS A 8 8.44 10.48 32.95
N ILE A 9 8.76 11.54 33.70
CA ILE A 9 9.97 12.36 33.46
C ILE A 9 11.26 11.66 33.92
N ARG A 10 11.20 10.80 34.95
CA ARG A 10 12.37 10.08 35.45
C ARG A 10 12.74 8.85 34.65
N ASP A 11 11.75 8.25 33.96
CA ASP A 11 11.94 7.03 33.15
C ASP A 11 11.97 7.32 31.64
N SER A 12 11.97 8.62 31.22
CA SER A 12 12.04 9.00 29.82
C SER A 12 13.41 8.64 29.25
N LYS A 13 13.43 7.81 28.22
CA LYS A 13 14.62 7.57 27.40
C LYS A 13 14.62 8.54 26.24
N LYS A 14 15.77 9.09 25.91
CA LYS A 14 15.95 9.86 24.68
C LYS A 14 15.83 8.89 23.50
N ILE A 15 14.98 9.22 22.54
CA ILE A 15 14.83 8.50 21.28
C ILE A 15 15.44 9.40 20.20
N ASP A 16 16.34 8.86 19.42
CA ASP A 16 17.02 9.60 18.34
C ASP A 16 16.34 9.38 16.99
N VAL A 17 15.77 8.20 16.75
CA VAL A 17 15.04 7.85 15.53
C VAL A 17 13.96 6.80 15.83
N VAL A 18 12.86 6.82 15.09
CA VAL A 18 11.80 5.81 15.17
C VAL A 18 11.76 5.01 13.88
N PHE A 19 11.81 3.69 13.99
CA PHE A 19 11.55 2.77 12.89
C PHE A 19 10.16 2.14 13.13
N PRO A 20 9.10 2.68 12.50
CA PRO A 20 7.76 2.13 12.71
C PRO A 20 7.64 0.78 11.98
N VAL A 21 7.14 -0.23 12.69
CA VAL A 21 6.77 -1.53 12.12
C VAL A 21 5.32 -1.77 12.49
N LEU A 22 4.44 -0.91 11.96
CA LEU A 22 3.01 -0.87 12.24
C LEU A 22 2.25 -0.83 10.92
N HIS A 23 1.47 -1.87 10.65
CA HIS A 23 0.72 -1.98 9.40
C HIS A 23 -0.72 -1.50 9.54
N GLY A 24 -1.29 -1.00 8.44
CA GLY A 24 -2.68 -0.60 8.37
C GLY A 24 -3.01 0.69 9.12
N ARG A 25 -4.24 0.76 9.62
CA ARG A 25 -4.79 1.96 10.28
C ARG A 25 -3.94 2.38 11.49
N ASN A 26 -3.70 3.67 11.63
CA ASN A 26 -2.83 4.35 12.59
C ASN A 26 -1.32 4.20 12.35
N GLY A 27 -0.86 3.18 11.63
CA GLY A 27 0.55 3.00 11.29
C GLY A 27 0.92 3.59 9.93
N GLU A 28 0.08 3.34 8.91
CA GLU A 28 0.34 3.70 7.52
C GLU A 28 -0.54 4.85 6.99
N ASP A 29 -1.39 5.45 7.81
CA ASP A 29 -2.40 6.45 7.40
C ASP A 29 -2.03 7.90 7.71
N GLY A 30 -0.78 8.17 8.05
CA GLY A 30 -0.27 9.51 8.34
C GLY A 30 -0.43 9.95 9.80
N ARG A 31 -1.18 9.25 10.65
CA ARG A 31 -1.42 9.66 12.04
C ARG A 31 -0.18 9.53 12.89
N LEU A 32 0.51 8.39 12.81
CA LEU A 32 1.79 8.18 13.50
C LEU A 32 2.84 9.16 12.98
N GLN A 33 2.94 9.32 11.67
CA GLN A 33 3.87 10.23 11.02
C GLN A 33 3.65 11.67 11.50
N GLY A 34 2.40 12.13 11.51
CA GLY A 34 2.06 13.47 12.02
C GLY A 34 2.41 13.66 13.51
N LEU A 35 2.23 12.64 14.34
CA LEU A 35 2.68 12.67 15.75
C LEU A 35 4.19 12.83 15.85
N LEU A 36 4.96 12.06 15.05
CA LEU A 36 6.43 12.11 15.06
C LEU A 36 6.95 13.44 14.51
N GLU A 37 6.32 14.00 13.47
CA GLU A 37 6.64 15.33 12.92
C GLU A 37 6.40 16.45 13.95
N LEU A 38 5.27 16.41 14.68
CA LEU A 38 4.99 17.35 15.76
C LEU A 38 5.99 17.23 16.92
N ALA A 39 6.45 16.03 17.20
CA ALA A 39 7.48 15.76 18.21
C ALA A 39 8.90 16.08 17.73
N LYS A 40 9.09 16.42 16.44
CA LYS A 40 10.40 16.61 15.78
C LYS A 40 11.31 15.40 15.94
N LEU A 41 10.75 14.20 15.87
CA LEU A 41 11.48 12.94 15.93
C LEU A 41 11.72 12.42 14.51
N PRO A 42 12.99 12.16 14.13
CA PRO A 42 13.31 11.45 12.90
C PRO A 42 12.60 10.09 12.85
N TYR A 43 12.12 9.69 11.69
CA TYR A 43 11.50 8.37 11.51
C TYR A 43 11.74 7.81 10.11
N VAL A 44 11.74 6.50 10.03
CA VAL A 44 11.88 5.75 8.78
C VAL A 44 10.54 5.68 8.06
N GLY A 45 10.55 5.91 6.76
CA GLY A 45 9.40 5.71 5.88
C GLY A 45 8.80 7.01 5.33
N CYS A 46 7.62 6.86 4.77
CA CYS A 46 6.87 7.93 4.12
C CYS A 46 6.37 8.97 5.13
N GLY A 47 6.28 10.24 4.69
CA GLY A 47 5.73 11.33 5.50
C GLY A 47 4.21 11.28 5.66
N THR A 48 3.67 12.20 6.45
CA THR A 48 2.24 12.28 6.78
C THR A 48 1.36 12.32 5.52
N LEU A 49 1.69 13.18 4.55
CA LEU A 49 0.88 13.32 3.33
C LEU A 49 0.88 12.05 2.48
N SER A 50 2.05 11.50 2.17
CA SER A 50 2.16 10.31 1.33
C SER A 50 1.53 9.07 1.97
N SER A 51 1.70 8.91 3.29
CA SER A 51 1.04 7.84 4.04
C SER A 51 -0.48 7.94 3.97
N ALA A 52 -1.04 9.13 4.18
CA ALA A 52 -2.48 9.35 4.08
C ALA A 52 -3.02 9.15 2.65
N LEU A 53 -2.28 9.62 1.64
CA LEU A 53 -2.64 9.42 0.23
C LEU A 53 -2.66 7.96 -0.18
N CYS A 54 -1.60 7.21 0.16
CA CYS A 54 -1.48 5.79 -0.21
C CYS A 54 -2.46 4.90 0.56
N MET A 55 -2.87 5.28 1.77
CA MET A 55 -3.90 4.56 2.52
C MET A 55 -5.28 4.73 1.89
N ASP A 56 -5.62 5.93 1.40
CA ASP A 56 -6.90 6.24 0.77
C ASP A 56 -6.88 5.83 -0.72
N LYS A 57 -7.43 4.67 -1.03
CA LYS A 57 -7.43 4.11 -2.38
C LYS A 57 -8.04 5.04 -3.43
N CYS A 58 -9.11 5.76 -3.11
CA CYS A 58 -9.71 6.74 -4.05
C CYS A 58 -8.74 7.89 -4.35
N MET A 59 -8.02 8.40 -3.33
CA MET A 59 -7.04 9.45 -3.53
C MET A 59 -5.79 8.94 -4.25
N THR A 60 -5.36 7.72 -3.94
CA THR A 60 -4.27 7.05 -4.66
C THR A 60 -4.57 6.97 -6.15
N HIS A 61 -5.74 6.43 -6.53
CA HIS A 61 -6.18 6.37 -7.93
C HIS A 61 -6.21 7.75 -8.58
N THR A 62 -6.79 8.75 -7.90
CA THR A 62 -6.87 10.12 -8.43
C THR A 62 -5.49 10.68 -8.78
N VAL A 63 -4.50 10.52 -7.89
CA VAL A 63 -3.14 11.02 -8.12
C VAL A 63 -2.44 10.23 -9.21
N LEU A 64 -2.60 8.90 -9.23
CA LEU A 64 -1.99 8.02 -10.24
C LEU A 64 -2.55 8.30 -11.64
N ASP A 65 -3.87 8.45 -11.77
CA ASP A 65 -4.56 8.79 -13.03
C ASP A 65 -4.08 10.15 -13.57
N TYR A 66 -3.99 11.17 -12.70
CA TYR A 66 -3.46 12.49 -13.08
C TYR A 66 -2.02 12.41 -13.62
N ASN A 67 -1.22 11.49 -13.09
CA ASN A 67 0.17 11.28 -13.54
C ASN A 67 0.29 10.29 -14.72
N GLY A 68 -0.82 9.83 -15.29
CA GLY A 68 -0.84 8.89 -16.41
C GLY A 68 -0.24 7.53 -16.05
N ILE A 69 -0.47 7.08 -14.82
CA ILE A 69 -0.12 5.74 -14.34
C ILE A 69 -1.39 4.91 -14.33
N ARG A 70 -1.40 3.83 -15.10
CA ARG A 70 -2.60 3.01 -15.29
C ARG A 70 -2.92 2.21 -14.03
N THR A 71 -4.15 2.38 -13.54
CA THR A 71 -4.77 1.59 -12.47
C THR A 71 -5.97 0.82 -13.01
N ALA A 72 -6.60 -0.02 -12.21
CA ALA A 72 -7.91 -0.58 -12.53
C ALA A 72 -8.93 0.54 -12.76
N LYS A 73 -9.95 0.34 -13.58
CA LYS A 73 -11.07 1.29 -13.62
C LYS A 73 -11.77 1.24 -12.28
N TRP A 74 -12.16 2.40 -11.78
CA TRP A 74 -12.68 2.52 -10.43
C TRP A 74 -13.81 3.53 -10.29
N ALA A 75 -14.59 3.34 -9.23
CA ALA A 75 -15.58 4.29 -8.76
C ALA A 75 -15.44 4.47 -7.25
N CYS A 76 -15.79 5.65 -6.75
CA CYS A 76 -15.77 5.94 -5.31
C CYS A 76 -17.19 6.25 -4.85
N VAL A 77 -17.61 5.64 -3.74
CA VAL A 77 -18.91 5.85 -3.13
C VAL A 77 -18.73 6.33 -1.70
N SER A 78 -19.41 7.41 -1.37
CA SER A 78 -19.44 7.99 -0.03
C SER A 78 -20.68 7.50 0.73
N GLN A 79 -20.58 7.35 2.04
CA GLN A 79 -21.72 6.98 2.89
C GLN A 79 -22.91 7.97 2.76
N ARG A 80 -22.67 9.20 2.31
CA ARG A 80 -23.71 10.19 2.04
C ARG A 80 -24.60 9.84 0.85
N GLU A 81 -24.14 8.95 -0.03
CA GLU A 81 -24.85 8.49 -1.22
C GLU A 81 -25.70 7.25 -0.99
N ILE A 82 -25.71 6.72 0.25
CA ILE A 82 -26.49 5.52 0.63
C ILE A 82 -28.00 5.66 0.29
N GLY A 83 -28.57 6.87 0.38
CA GLY A 83 -29.96 7.14 0.02
C GLY A 83 -30.29 6.95 -1.47
N LYS A 84 -29.25 6.82 -2.33
CA LYS A 84 -29.35 6.60 -3.79
C LYS A 84 -28.66 5.30 -4.20
N MET A 85 -28.63 4.30 -3.32
CA MET A 85 -27.87 3.07 -3.53
C MET A 85 -28.18 2.38 -4.87
N GLU A 86 -29.46 2.32 -5.27
CA GLU A 86 -29.85 1.67 -6.52
C GLU A 86 -29.31 2.40 -7.74
N GLU A 87 -29.45 3.73 -7.79
CA GLU A 87 -28.92 4.57 -8.87
C GLU A 87 -27.38 4.47 -8.93
N THR A 88 -26.72 4.45 -7.75
CA THR A 88 -25.27 4.33 -7.63
C THR A 88 -24.78 2.97 -8.13
N CYS A 89 -25.41 1.88 -7.71
CA CYS A 89 -25.06 0.54 -8.19
C CYS A 89 -25.27 0.39 -9.69
N GLN A 90 -26.37 0.94 -10.24
CA GLN A 90 -26.64 0.92 -11.67
C GLN A 90 -25.53 1.65 -12.46
N ALA A 91 -25.15 2.85 -12.04
CA ALA A 91 -24.09 3.63 -12.69
C ALA A 91 -22.72 2.91 -12.64
N ILE A 92 -22.41 2.24 -11.52
CA ILE A 92 -21.18 1.44 -11.37
C ILE A 92 -21.21 0.26 -12.34
N ALA A 93 -22.31 -0.49 -12.40
CA ALA A 93 -22.45 -1.65 -13.28
C ALA A 93 -22.32 -1.27 -14.75
N GLU A 94 -22.89 -0.12 -15.16
CA GLU A 94 -22.77 0.41 -16.53
C GLU A 94 -21.34 0.84 -16.88
N THR A 95 -20.58 1.36 -15.89
CA THR A 95 -19.23 1.91 -16.11
C THR A 95 -18.15 0.85 -16.04
N LEU A 96 -18.22 -0.03 -15.03
CA LEU A 96 -17.17 -1.00 -14.72
C LEU A 96 -17.50 -2.41 -15.25
N GLY A 97 -18.78 -2.76 -15.37
CA GLY A 97 -19.22 -4.13 -15.63
C GLY A 97 -19.04 -5.03 -14.41
N PHE A 98 -19.17 -6.34 -14.61
CA PHE A 98 -18.90 -7.35 -13.59
C PHE A 98 -17.87 -8.38 -14.10
N PRO A 99 -17.10 -9.03 -13.20
CA PRO A 99 -17.09 -8.83 -11.75
C PRO A 99 -16.30 -7.58 -11.34
N VAL A 100 -16.60 -7.08 -10.11
CA VAL A 100 -15.88 -5.98 -9.48
C VAL A 100 -15.42 -6.34 -8.08
N PHE A 101 -14.39 -5.65 -7.57
CA PHE A 101 -13.99 -5.69 -6.18
C PHE A 101 -14.47 -4.44 -5.45
N VAL A 102 -15.09 -4.65 -4.30
CA VAL A 102 -15.57 -3.60 -3.41
C VAL A 102 -14.70 -3.60 -2.16
N LYS A 103 -14.09 -2.45 -1.85
CA LYS A 103 -13.10 -2.31 -0.77
C LYS A 103 -13.39 -1.06 0.05
N PRO A 104 -13.25 -1.08 1.39
CA PRO A 104 -13.17 0.16 2.16
C PRO A 104 -11.98 0.99 1.67
N ALA A 105 -12.14 2.31 1.51
CA ALA A 105 -11.09 3.15 0.93
C ALA A 105 -9.84 3.22 1.82
N ASN A 106 -10.01 3.25 3.16
CA ASN A 106 -8.93 3.40 4.14
C ASN A 106 -8.77 2.13 5.01
N ALA A 107 -8.72 0.97 4.38
CA ALA A 107 -8.44 -0.29 5.08
C ALA A 107 -7.26 -1.02 4.41
N GLY A 108 -6.45 -1.66 5.24
CA GLY A 108 -5.36 -2.54 4.82
C GLY A 108 -5.72 -4.02 4.99
N SER A 109 -4.81 -4.91 4.57
CA SER A 109 -4.86 -6.36 4.83
C SER A 109 -6.17 -7.04 4.40
N SER A 110 -6.74 -6.63 3.28
CA SER A 110 -7.97 -7.22 2.69
C SER A 110 -9.22 -7.17 3.59
N VAL A 111 -9.22 -6.38 4.67
CA VAL A 111 -10.38 -6.26 5.57
C VAL A 111 -11.56 -5.61 4.84
N GLY A 112 -12.71 -6.29 4.82
CA GLY A 112 -13.94 -5.79 4.19
C GLY A 112 -13.92 -5.80 2.65
N VAL A 113 -12.95 -6.47 2.03
CA VAL A 113 -12.86 -6.64 0.57
C VAL A 113 -13.80 -7.77 0.13
N ASN A 114 -14.66 -7.48 -0.85
CA ASN A 114 -15.59 -8.46 -1.41
C ASN A 114 -15.63 -8.38 -2.93
N LYS A 115 -15.75 -9.54 -3.58
CA LYS A 115 -16.01 -9.65 -5.02
C LYS A 115 -17.52 -9.63 -5.26
N ALA A 116 -17.97 -8.80 -6.19
CA ALA A 116 -19.36 -8.75 -6.61
C ALA A 116 -19.47 -9.16 -8.09
N THR A 117 -20.43 -10.04 -8.37
CA THR A 117 -20.65 -10.61 -9.72
C THR A 117 -21.96 -10.16 -10.35
N ASP A 118 -22.81 -9.47 -9.61
CA ASP A 118 -24.11 -8.96 -10.00
C ASP A 118 -24.55 -7.79 -9.10
N MET A 119 -25.72 -7.23 -9.36
CA MET A 119 -26.29 -6.08 -8.65
C MET A 119 -26.59 -6.37 -7.17
N GLU A 120 -26.99 -7.59 -6.84
CA GLU A 120 -27.34 -7.98 -5.47
C GLU A 120 -26.08 -8.06 -4.61
N THR A 121 -25.08 -8.83 -5.07
CA THR A 121 -23.79 -8.95 -4.42
C THR A 121 -23.03 -7.62 -4.34
N LEU A 122 -23.20 -6.72 -5.33
CA LEU A 122 -22.62 -5.37 -5.28
C LEU A 122 -23.20 -4.53 -4.12
N ARG A 123 -24.53 -4.54 -3.93
CA ARG A 123 -25.17 -3.83 -2.82
C ARG A 123 -24.71 -4.36 -1.46
N GLU A 124 -24.69 -5.67 -1.31
CA GLU A 124 -24.21 -6.31 -0.06
C GLU A 124 -22.75 -5.97 0.23
N ALA A 125 -21.88 -6.07 -0.79
CA ALA A 125 -20.47 -5.75 -0.66
C ALA A 125 -20.24 -4.28 -0.26
N ILE A 126 -21.00 -3.33 -0.84
CA ILE A 126 -20.92 -1.91 -0.45
C ILE A 126 -21.35 -1.71 1.00
N GLN A 127 -22.42 -2.37 1.45
CA GLN A 127 -22.88 -2.28 2.84
C GLN A 127 -21.84 -2.85 3.83
N ILE A 128 -21.24 -3.99 3.50
CA ILE A 128 -20.15 -4.59 4.29
C ILE A 128 -18.96 -3.62 4.35
N ALA A 129 -18.52 -3.06 3.21
CA ALA A 129 -17.41 -2.13 3.18
C ALA A 129 -17.69 -0.86 4.01
N PHE A 130 -18.93 -0.34 4.02
CA PHE A 130 -19.34 0.78 4.86
C PHE A 130 -19.35 0.48 6.37
N SER A 131 -19.35 -0.79 6.79
CA SER A 131 -19.15 -1.12 8.20
C SER A 131 -17.71 -0.88 8.67
N HIS A 132 -16.78 -0.73 7.74
CA HIS A 132 -15.36 -0.53 8.02
C HIS A 132 -14.87 0.91 7.71
N ASP A 133 -15.50 1.61 6.74
CA ASP A 133 -15.12 2.97 6.37
C ASP A 133 -16.35 3.75 5.87
N CYS A 134 -16.32 5.08 5.96
CA CYS A 134 -17.35 5.96 5.39
C CYS A 134 -17.20 6.20 3.87
N LYS A 135 -16.16 5.65 3.26
CA LYS A 135 -15.83 5.74 1.84
C LYS A 135 -15.44 4.36 1.31
N VAL A 136 -15.95 4.01 0.14
CA VAL A 136 -15.76 2.72 -0.51
C VAL A 136 -15.22 2.95 -1.92
N VAL A 137 -14.20 2.20 -2.31
CA VAL A 137 -13.73 2.11 -3.70
C VAL A 137 -14.25 0.82 -4.31
N ILE A 138 -14.70 0.91 -5.54
CA ILE A 138 -15.12 -0.22 -6.38
C ILE A 138 -14.18 -0.25 -7.58
N GLU A 139 -13.57 -1.38 -7.86
CA GLU A 139 -12.60 -1.57 -8.93
C GLU A 139 -13.02 -2.71 -9.85
N GLU A 140 -12.76 -2.57 -11.16
CA GLU A 140 -12.91 -3.69 -12.10
C GLU A 140 -12.00 -4.86 -11.67
N PHE A 141 -12.43 -6.08 -11.94
CA PHE A 141 -11.59 -7.26 -11.74
C PHE A 141 -10.46 -7.32 -12.78
N ILE A 142 -9.24 -7.49 -12.32
CA ILE A 142 -8.08 -7.65 -13.19
C ILE A 142 -7.61 -9.12 -13.15
N ASP A 143 -7.71 -9.81 -14.28
CA ASP A 143 -7.11 -11.14 -14.47
C ASP A 143 -5.64 -10.96 -14.88
N GLY A 144 -4.73 -11.20 -13.93
CA GLY A 144 -3.30 -11.00 -14.15
C GLY A 144 -2.44 -11.66 -13.08
N LYS A 145 -1.14 -11.73 -13.35
CA LYS A 145 -0.15 -12.15 -12.35
C LYS A 145 0.03 -11.06 -11.30
N GLU A 146 0.07 -11.42 -10.03
CA GLU A 146 0.39 -10.51 -8.94
C GLU A 146 1.91 -10.33 -8.83
N LEU A 147 2.36 -9.08 -8.95
CA LEU A 147 3.76 -8.70 -8.95
C LEU A 147 4.01 -7.60 -7.93
N GLU A 148 5.14 -7.68 -7.25
CA GLU A 148 5.55 -6.71 -6.24
C GLU A 148 6.94 -6.14 -6.54
N VAL A 149 7.11 -4.84 -6.32
CA VAL A 149 8.37 -4.12 -6.50
C VAL A 149 8.69 -3.34 -5.23
N ALA A 150 9.85 -3.57 -4.63
CA ALA A 150 10.35 -2.74 -3.54
C ALA A 150 10.98 -1.47 -4.12
N VAL A 151 10.62 -0.31 -3.56
CA VAL A 151 11.25 0.98 -3.87
C VAL A 151 11.93 1.51 -2.62
N PHE A 152 13.15 1.99 -2.77
CA PHE A 152 13.99 2.49 -1.69
C PHE A 152 14.58 3.86 -2.04
N GLY A 153 14.60 4.77 -1.08
CA GLY A 153 15.33 6.03 -1.16
C GLY A 153 14.47 7.29 -1.01
N TYR A 154 15.14 8.43 -0.90
CA TYR A 154 14.52 9.76 -0.75
C TYR A 154 14.63 10.56 -2.04
N ASP A 155 15.78 11.17 -2.31
CA ASP A 155 15.96 12.09 -3.45
C ASP A 155 16.14 11.34 -4.78
N ALA A 156 16.81 10.21 -4.76
CA ALA A 156 17.06 9.35 -5.92
C ALA A 156 16.56 7.92 -5.67
N PRO A 157 15.23 7.71 -5.60
CA PRO A 157 14.67 6.39 -5.34
C PRO A 157 14.97 5.43 -6.49
N PHE A 158 15.22 4.17 -6.13
CA PHE A 158 15.40 3.07 -7.08
C PHE A 158 14.52 1.88 -6.73
N ALA A 159 14.24 1.05 -7.74
CA ALA A 159 13.41 -0.13 -7.63
C ALA A 159 14.25 -1.40 -7.59
N SER A 160 13.79 -2.38 -6.81
CA SER A 160 14.32 -3.75 -6.77
C SER A 160 14.07 -4.50 -8.10
N TYR A 161 14.50 -5.75 -8.15
CA TYR A 161 13.91 -6.73 -9.06
C TYR A 161 12.41 -6.89 -8.76
N VAL A 162 11.67 -7.42 -9.74
CA VAL A 162 10.24 -7.73 -9.57
C VAL A 162 10.10 -9.09 -8.91
N GLY A 163 9.23 -9.17 -7.90
CA GLY A 163 8.78 -10.42 -7.29
C GLY A 163 7.42 -10.83 -7.83
N GLU A 164 7.18 -12.14 -7.97
CA GLU A 164 5.88 -12.69 -8.34
C GLU A 164 5.31 -13.46 -7.16
N ILE A 165 4.03 -13.22 -6.86
CA ILE A 165 3.25 -14.02 -5.93
C ILE A 165 2.32 -14.90 -6.75
N GLN A 166 2.42 -16.19 -6.55
CA GLN A 166 1.46 -17.16 -7.10
C GLN A 166 0.57 -17.62 -5.95
N PRO A 167 -0.67 -17.11 -5.87
CA PRO A 167 -1.62 -17.51 -4.82
C PRO A 167 -1.92 -19.01 -4.91
N ALA A 168 -2.18 -19.64 -3.77
CA ALA A 168 -2.61 -21.04 -3.72
C ALA A 168 -4.11 -21.20 -4.05
N ALA A 169 -4.91 -20.12 -3.90
CA ALA A 169 -6.32 -20.05 -4.20
C ALA A 169 -6.62 -18.92 -5.22
N GLU A 170 -7.90 -18.78 -5.60
CA GLU A 170 -8.34 -17.77 -6.58
C GLU A 170 -8.02 -16.32 -6.14
N PHE A 171 -7.79 -16.09 -4.82
CA PHE A 171 -7.44 -14.77 -4.24
C PHE A 171 -6.34 -14.90 -3.20
N TYR A 172 -5.42 -13.94 -3.18
CA TYR A 172 -4.42 -13.77 -2.15
C TYR A 172 -5.03 -12.97 -0.99
N ASP A 173 -5.72 -13.67 -0.09
CA ASP A 173 -6.41 -13.09 1.05
C ASP A 173 -5.52 -12.95 2.31
N TYR A 174 -6.14 -12.46 3.42
CA TYR A 174 -5.44 -12.31 4.70
C TYR A 174 -4.93 -13.64 5.26
N GLU A 175 -5.70 -14.70 5.08
CA GLU A 175 -5.37 -16.04 5.60
C GLU A 175 -4.14 -16.61 4.89
N ASP A 176 -4.04 -16.43 3.58
CA ASP A 176 -2.89 -16.86 2.78
C ASP A 176 -1.65 -15.99 3.05
N LYS A 177 -1.85 -14.65 3.27
CA LYS A 177 -0.76 -13.70 3.57
C LYS A 177 -0.05 -13.98 4.90
N TYR A 178 -0.78 -14.37 5.95
CA TYR A 178 -0.26 -14.35 7.32
C TYR A 178 -0.38 -15.67 8.09
N ILE A 179 -1.23 -16.59 7.66
CA ILE A 179 -1.55 -17.82 8.41
C ILE A 179 -1.09 -19.08 7.69
N THR A 180 -1.48 -19.26 6.45
CA THR A 180 -1.22 -20.53 5.72
C THR A 180 0.12 -20.53 5.00
N GLY A 181 0.55 -19.37 4.45
CA GLY A 181 1.82 -19.22 3.75
C GLY A 181 1.99 -20.19 2.57
N THR A 182 0.89 -20.61 1.95
CA THR A 182 0.88 -21.60 0.88
C THR A 182 1.20 -21.02 -0.49
N SER A 183 1.15 -19.69 -0.62
CA SER A 183 1.53 -18.96 -1.83
C SER A 183 3.01 -19.15 -2.15
N GLN A 184 3.33 -19.33 -3.44
CA GLN A 184 4.71 -19.44 -3.92
C GLN A 184 5.25 -18.07 -4.32
N LEU A 185 6.47 -17.78 -3.89
CA LEU A 185 7.20 -16.54 -4.21
C LEU A 185 8.29 -16.84 -5.23
N PHE A 186 8.38 -16.03 -6.28
CA PHE A 186 9.45 -16.13 -7.28
C PHE A 186 10.19 -14.79 -7.36
N ILE A 187 11.49 -14.81 -7.08
CA ILE A 187 12.39 -13.66 -7.18
C ILE A 187 13.62 -14.10 -7.98
N PRO A 188 13.86 -13.54 -9.18
CA PRO A 188 12.99 -12.61 -9.90
C PRO A 188 11.69 -13.26 -10.40
N ALA A 189 10.69 -12.43 -10.70
CA ALA A 189 9.43 -12.85 -11.30
C ALA A 189 9.63 -13.52 -12.66
N ARG A 190 8.74 -14.44 -13.03
CA ARG A 190 8.75 -15.17 -14.31
C ARG A 190 8.09 -14.34 -15.42
N ILE A 191 8.76 -13.24 -15.78
CA ILE A 191 8.36 -12.26 -16.78
C ILE A 191 9.55 -11.92 -17.69
N THR A 192 9.33 -11.19 -18.77
CA THR A 192 10.41 -10.72 -19.66
C THR A 192 11.17 -9.55 -19.06
N ASP A 193 12.42 -9.32 -19.50
CA ASP A 193 13.23 -8.19 -19.05
C ASP A 193 12.53 -6.85 -19.35
N ALA A 194 11.92 -6.71 -20.53
CA ALA A 194 11.18 -5.51 -20.90
C ALA A 194 9.98 -5.23 -19.95
N GLN A 195 9.25 -6.27 -19.54
CA GLN A 195 8.17 -6.13 -18.55
C GLN A 195 8.74 -5.76 -17.18
N SER A 196 9.86 -6.37 -16.77
CA SER A 196 10.53 -6.05 -15.52
C SER A 196 10.96 -4.58 -15.47
N ASP A 197 11.60 -4.09 -16.52
CA ASP A 197 12.04 -2.69 -16.59
C ASP A 197 10.86 -1.72 -16.55
N MET A 198 9.79 -2.00 -17.31
CA MET A 198 8.57 -1.17 -17.31
C MET A 198 7.91 -1.12 -15.92
N LEU A 199 7.83 -2.25 -15.21
CA LEU A 199 7.29 -2.32 -13.85
C LEU A 199 8.12 -1.49 -12.86
N ARG A 200 9.44 -1.63 -12.93
CA ARG A 200 10.39 -0.90 -12.08
C ARG A 200 10.34 0.61 -12.31
N GLU A 201 10.30 1.04 -13.57
CA GLU A 201 10.15 2.45 -13.95
C GLU A 201 8.80 3.01 -13.46
N THR A 202 7.72 2.25 -13.65
CA THR A 202 6.37 2.63 -13.20
C THR A 202 6.30 2.71 -11.68
N ALA A 203 6.94 1.78 -10.95
CA ALA A 203 7.00 1.80 -9.49
C ALA A 203 7.70 3.07 -8.97
N VAL A 204 8.84 3.44 -9.55
CA VAL A 204 9.56 4.67 -9.18
C VAL A 204 8.75 5.92 -9.55
N LYS A 205 8.08 5.92 -10.71
CA LYS A 205 7.20 7.03 -11.13
C LYS A 205 6.05 7.23 -10.15
N ALA A 206 5.37 6.15 -9.76
CA ALA A 206 4.26 6.18 -8.80
C ALA A 206 4.73 6.63 -7.40
N TYR A 207 5.85 6.08 -6.93
CA TYR A 207 6.49 6.46 -5.68
C TYR A 207 6.75 7.97 -5.59
N LYS A 208 7.31 8.56 -6.66
CA LYS A 208 7.55 10.00 -6.76
C LYS A 208 6.25 10.81 -6.82
N ALA A 209 5.28 10.36 -7.63
CA ALA A 209 3.99 11.04 -7.80
C ALA A 209 3.20 11.14 -6.48
N LEU A 210 3.29 10.13 -5.63
CA LEU A 210 2.63 10.07 -4.32
C LEU A 210 3.50 10.68 -3.19
N GLY A 211 4.70 11.18 -3.51
CA GLY A 211 5.59 11.81 -2.53
C GLY A 211 6.17 10.84 -1.50
N CYS A 212 6.25 9.55 -1.84
CA CYS A 212 6.83 8.52 -0.98
C CYS A 212 8.31 8.78 -0.70
N LYS A 213 8.78 8.29 0.45
CA LYS A 213 10.16 8.42 0.92
C LYS A 213 10.58 7.18 1.71
N GLY A 214 11.90 6.95 1.78
CA GLY A 214 12.50 5.85 2.55
C GLY A 214 12.25 4.50 1.91
N LEU A 215 11.09 3.93 2.15
CA LEU A 215 10.72 2.62 1.61
C LEU A 215 9.23 2.57 1.21
N SER A 216 8.91 1.77 0.20
CA SER A 216 7.54 1.37 -0.12
C SER A 216 7.55 0.10 -0.96
N ARG A 217 6.48 -0.68 -0.93
CA ARG A 217 6.23 -1.77 -1.86
C ARG A 217 5.10 -1.36 -2.80
N VAL A 218 5.33 -1.52 -4.08
CA VAL A 218 4.36 -1.21 -5.13
C VAL A 218 3.87 -2.51 -5.73
N ASP A 219 2.57 -2.73 -5.68
CA ASP A 219 1.92 -3.97 -6.08
C ASP A 219 1.20 -3.77 -7.41
N PHE A 220 1.36 -4.74 -8.31
CA PHE A 220 0.87 -4.68 -9.69
C PHE A 220 0.15 -5.94 -10.10
N PHE A 221 -0.71 -5.80 -11.10
CA PHE A 221 -1.17 -6.90 -11.94
C PHE A 221 -0.54 -6.81 -13.34
N LEU A 222 -0.01 -7.92 -13.83
CA LEU A 222 0.43 -8.08 -15.22
C LEU A 222 -0.59 -8.92 -15.97
N GLN A 223 -1.31 -8.28 -16.89
CA GLN A 223 -2.34 -8.93 -17.70
C GLN A 223 -1.71 -9.81 -18.79
N LYS A 224 -2.49 -10.75 -19.35
CA LYS A 224 -2.05 -11.68 -20.40
C LYS A 224 -1.62 -10.98 -21.69
N ASP A 225 -2.17 -9.81 -21.98
CA ASP A 225 -1.81 -8.97 -23.12
C ASP A 225 -0.54 -8.13 -22.89
N GLY A 226 0.07 -8.26 -21.71
CA GLY A 226 1.25 -7.50 -21.29
C GLY A 226 0.92 -6.15 -20.64
N GLY A 227 -0.35 -5.82 -20.45
CA GLY A 227 -0.79 -4.60 -19.77
C GLY A 227 -0.41 -4.62 -18.30
N ILE A 228 0.19 -3.51 -17.81
CA ILE A 228 0.56 -3.33 -16.41
C ILE A 228 -0.49 -2.45 -15.73
N ILE A 229 -1.02 -2.92 -14.63
CA ILE A 229 -2.00 -2.23 -13.79
C ILE A 229 -1.40 -2.08 -12.40
N LEU A 230 -1.24 -0.85 -11.91
CA LEU A 230 -0.85 -0.62 -10.52
C LEU A 230 -2.06 -0.86 -9.62
N ASN A 231 -1.88 -1.71 -8.61
CA ASN A 231 -2.91 -2.06 -7.64
C ASN A 231 -2.86 -1.15 -6.41
N GLU A 232 -1.75 -1.18 -5.66
CA GLU A 232 -1.59 -0.38 -4.44
C GLU A 232 -0.13 -0.04 -4.14
N ILE A 233 0.09 0.93 -3.24
CA ILE A 233 1.40 1.26 -2.69
C ILE A 233 1.34 1.15 -1.17
N ASN A 234 2.19 0.29 -0.61
CA ASN A 234 2.32 0.05 0.82
C ASN A 234 3.48 0.90 1.37
N THR A 235 3.19 1.89 2.19
CA THR A 235 4.18 2.86 2.71
C THR A 235 4.99 2.35 3.89
N LEU A 236 4.51 1.31 4.58
CA LEU A 236 5.25 0.53 5.58
C LEU A 236 5.04 -0.96 5.28
N PRO A 237 5.73 -1.50 4.26
CA PRO A 237 5.57 -2.90 3.89
C PRO A 237 6.03 -3.82 5.01
N GLY A 238 5.51 -5.06 5.01
CA GLY A 238 5.93 -6.10 5.94
C GLY A 238 7.45 -6.25 5.96
N PHE A 239 8.02 -6.39 7.17
CA PHE A 239 9.46 -6.44 7.38
C PHE A 239 9.90 -7.68 8.18
N THR A 240 9.18 -8.79 7.98
CA THR A 240 9.50 -10.10 8.57
C THR A 240 10.28 -10.97 7.57
N ASN A 241 10.85 -12.09 8.04
CA ASN A 241 11.60 -13.02 7.20
C ASN A 241 10.78 -13.62 6.02
N ILE A 242 9.45 -13.61 6.12
CA ILE A 242 8.56 -14.07 5.04
C ILE A 242 8.13 -12.94 4.11
N SER A 243 8.33 -11.67 4.50
CA SER A 243 7.86 -10.50 3.75
C SER A 243 8.64 -10.31 2.45
N MET A 244 7.93 -9.91 1.39
CA MET A 244 8.51 -9.74 0.06
C MET A 244 9.51 -8.58 0.01
N TYR A 245 9.23 -7.44 0.66
CA TYR A 245 10.10 -6.26 0.60
C TYR A 245 11.56 -6.55 0.98
N PRO A 246 11.89 -7.11 2.17
CA PRO A 246 13.28 -7.43 2.51
C PRO A 246 13.90 -8.48 1.58
N LYS A 247 13.14 -9.47 1.12
CA LYS A 247 13.64 -10.49 0.17
C LYS A 247 14.02 -9.88 -1.18
N LEU A 248 13.23 -8.93 -1.69
CA LEU A 248 13.54 -8.20 -2.92
C LEU A 248 14.82 -7.37 -2.79
N MET A 249 15.02 -6.72 -1.64
CA MET A 249 16.22 -5.94 -1.36
C MET A 249 17.44 -6.84 -1.15
N GLU A 250 17.29 -8.00 -0.50
CA GLU A 250 18.34 -9.00 -0.35
C GLU A 250 18.80 -9.54 -1.71
N HIS A 251 17.86 -9.76 -2.64
CA HIS A 251 18.19 -10.20 -4.02
C HIS A 251 19.01 -9.15 -4.79
N LEU A 252 18.91 -7.86 -4.42
CA LEU A 252 19.80 -6.79 -4.90
C LEU A 252 21.19 -6.78 -4.23
N GLY A 253 21.44 -7.66 -3.26
CA GLY A 253 22.68 -7.71 -2.49
C GLY A 253 22.67 -6.82 -1.24
N MET A 254 21.52 -6.29 -0.83
CA MET A 254 21.36 -5.53 0.42
C MET A 254 20.94 -6.48 1.53
N SER A 255 21.86 -6.85 2.45
CA SER A 255 21.47 -7.64 3.63
C SER A 255 20.46 -6.88 4.48
N GLN A 256 19.71 -7.60 5.32
CA GLN A 256 18.70 -6.98 6.19
C GLN A 256 19.32 -5.94 7.14
N GLU A 257 20.49 -6.24 7.71
CA GLU A 257 21.22 -5.30 8.58
C GLU A 257 21.61 -4.04 7.81
N TYR A 258 22.19 -4.19 6.62
CA TYR A 258 22.58 -3.05 5.77
C TYR A 258 21.38 -2.22 5.35
N LEU A 259 20.26 -2.86 5.01
CA LEU A 259 19.01 -2.18 4.65
C LEU A 259 18.47 -1.35 5.82
N VAL A 260 18.42 -1.92 7.04
CA VAL A 260 17.96 -1.22 8.24
C VAL A 260 18.85 -0.02 8.55
N ASP A 261 20.18 -0.20 8.53
CA ASP A 261 21.15 0.87 8.76
C ASP A 261 20.96 2.02 7.76
N LYS A 262 20.81 1.69 6.46
CA LYS A 262 20.58 2.71 5.42
C LYS A 262 19.25 3.43 5.55
N LEU A 263 18.19 2.76 5.97
CA LEU A 263 16.90 3.39 6.23
C LEU A 263 16.98 4.36 7.40
N ILE A 264 17.69 4.00 8.47
CA ILE A 264 17.91 4.84 9.64
C ILE A 264 18.79 6.06 9.29
N GLU A 265 19.93 5.85 8.61
CA GLU A 265 20.79 6.94 8.14
C GLU A 265 20.01 7.97 7.33
N GLN A 266 19.26 7.51 6.31
CA GLN A 266 18.45 8.40 5.47
C GLN A 266 17.34 9.11 6.23
N ALA A 267 16.72 8.46 7.22
CA ALA A 267 15.70 9.10 8.05
C ALA A 267 16.29 10.25 8.89
N MET A 268 17.49 10.08 9.43
CA MET A 268 18.21 11.10 10.19
C MET A 268 18.64 12.27 9.30
N GLU A 269 19.23 12.00 8.12
CA GLU A 269 19.62 13.01 7.15
C GLU A 269 18.40 13.83 6.64
N ASN A 270 17.27 13.16 6.40
CA ASN A 270 16.05 13.85 5.98
C ASN A 270 15.48 14.76 7.08
N ALA A 271 15.57 14.35 8.34
CA ALA A 271 15.12 15.17 9.47
C ALA A 271 15.98 16.43 9.64
N GLU A 272 17.29 16.36 9.43
CA GLU A 272 18.18 17.55 9.46
C GLU A 272 17.81 18.59 8.40
N ARG A 273 17.22 18.16 7.28
CA ARG A 273 16.73 19.07 6.23
C ARG A 273 15.33 19.64 6.51
N MET A 274 14.56 18.99 7.37
CA MET A 274 13.17 19.39 7.68
C MET A 274 13.09 20.31 8.91
N TYR A 275 14.01 20.19 9.85
CA TYR A 275 14.03 20.90 11.13
C TYR A 275 15.28 21.73 11.31
#